data_8078d32343a6ebf95a75e31c1e29d0ce
#
_entry.id   8078d32343a6ebf95a75e31c1e29d0ce
#
_cell.length_a   1.000
_cell.length_b   1.000
_cell.length_c   1.000
_cell.angle_alpha   90.00
_cell.angle_beta   90.00
_cell.angle_gamma   90.00
#
_symmetry.space_group_name_H-M   'P 1'
#
loop_
_entity.id
_entity.type
_entity.pdbx_description
1 polymer ?
#
loop_
_entity_poly.entity_id
_entity_poly.type
_entity_poly.pdbx_seq_one_letter_code
_entity_poly.pdbx_strand_id
1 'polypeptide(L)'
;PNEVMTVDPVLYDALKKVSDANCREIYLGPLYASLENLCMSNDDAAAAQFDPEKDDDAAEEAAAVAAFAQNPDDISMEFPGENQVCLHVSDAYQAYAAEMGYTAYLDFFWMKNAFLIDYLADTIRGEGYQLGIISSKDGFVRCLDETGEKEYQYPLYHLSGNEIQSHGTMMYEGPKSIVFFHAYQAGSPDTYRYYQYQDGTMRTPYLSASDGKDHTAASELIVYSGEYGCADTLLAAFFDYQAESLSGELLKT
;
A
#
# COMPACT_ATOMS: atom_id res chain seq x y z
N PRO A 1 20.96 -7.25 5.59
CA PRO A 1 20.16 -7.83 6.66
C PRO A 1 21.03 -8.25 7.86
N ASN A 2 20.38 -8.52 9.00
CA ASN A 2 21.00 -9.04 10.24
C ASN A 2 22.01 -8.12 10.94
N GLU A 3 22.00 -6.85 10.61
CA GLU A 3 22.80 -5.82 11.28
C GLU A 3 21.88 -4.71 11.80
N VAL A 4 22.20 -4.18 12.99
CA VAL A 4 21.49 -3.03 13.56
C VAL A 4 21.92 -1.78 12.81
N MET A 5 20.96 -1.07 12.24
CA MET A 5 21.19 0.20 11.55
C MET A 5 20.48 1.32 12.28
N THR A 6 21.09 2.49 12.30
CA THR A 6 20.41 3.73 12.69
C THR A 6 19.76 4.33 11.44
N VAL A 7 18.46 4.58 11.52
CA VAL A 7 17.67 5.14 10.43
C VAL A 7 17.14 6.52 10.80
N ASP A 8 16.65 7.25 9.80
CA ASP A 8 15.95 8.51 10.03
C ASP A 8 14.74 8.29 10.95
N PRO A 9 14.44 9.19 11.91
CA PRO A 9 13.31 9.05 12.82
C PRO A 9 11.97 8.82 12.12
N VAL A 10 11.73 9.50 10.98
CA VAL A 10 10.49 9.35 10.20
C VAL A 10 10.38 7.95 9.60
N LEU A 11 11.50 7.42 9.10
CA LEU A 11 11.54 6.05 8.59
C LEU A 11 11.38 5.04 9.73
N TYR A 12 12.00 5.29 10.88
CA TYR A 12 11.83 4.45 12.06
C TYR A 12 10.37 4.34 12.49
N ASP A 13 9.68 5.48 12.60
CA ASP A 13 8.26 5.52 12.98
C ASP A 13 7.37 4.80 11.94
N ALA A 14 7.66 4.96 10.64
CA ALA A 14 6.95 4.26 9.59
C ALA A 14 7.14 2.74 9.65
N LEU A 15 8.39 2.28 9.81
CA LEU A 15 8.72 0.85 9.95
C LEU A 15 8.09 0.27 11.22
N LYS A 16 8.10 1.02 12.31
CA LYS A 16 7.48 0.59 13.55
C LYS A 16 5.96 0.46 13.42
N LYS A 17 5.29 1.43 12.77
CA LYS A 17 3.84 1.37 12.52
C LYS A 17 3.43 0.13 11.71
N VAL A 18 4.13 -0.19 10.62
CA VAL A 18 3.83 -1.38 9.81
C VAL A 18 4.10 -2.68 10.57
N SER A 19 5.14 -2.69 11.41
CA SER A 19 5.46 -3.84 12.28
C SER A 19 4.40 -4.04 13.36
N ASP A 20 4.00 -2.97 14.06
CA ASP A 20 2.97 -2.99 15.10
C ASP A 20 1.60 -3.40 14.53
N ALA A 21 1.29 -3.03 13.29
CA ALA A 21 0.10 -3.46 12.56
C ALA A 21 0.20 -4.89 12.00
N ASN A 22 1.34 -5.56 12.15
CA ASN A 22 1.63 -6.86 11.53
C ASN A 22 1.39 -6.87 10.00
N CYS A 23 1.69 -5.76 9.32
CA CYS A 23 1.57 -5.64 7.86
C CYS A 23 2.73 -6.38 7.20
N ARG A 24 2.50 -7.65 6.84
CA ARG A 24 3.51 -8.52 6.23
C ARG A 24 3.76 -8.18 4.75
N GLU A 25 2.88 -7.44 4.12
CA GLU A 25 2.96 -6.98 2.73
C GLU A 25 4.21 -6.14 2.47
N ILE A 26 4.74 -5.46 3.49
CA ILE A 26 6.01 -4.71 3.37
C ILE A 26 7.19 -5.61 2.98
N TYR A 27 7.13 -6.91 3.27
CA TYR A 27 8.17 -7.89 2.95
C TYR A 27 8.04 -8.49 1.54
N LEU A 28 7.08 -8.00 0.74
CA LEU A 28 6.91 -8.39 -0.66
C LEU A 28 7.75 -7.53 -1.63
N GLY A 29 8.82 -6.90 -1.16
CA GLY A 29 9.69 -6.05 -1.99
C GLY A 29 10.08 -6.68 -3.33
N PRO A 30 10.52 -7.96 -3.40
CA PRO A 30 10.82 -8.62 -4.67
C PRO A 30 9.62 -8.65 -5.64
N LEU A 31 8.42 -8.96 -5.13
CA LEU A 31 7.21 -9.06 -5.97
C LEU A 31 6.73 -7.69 -6.45
N TYR A 32 6.97 -6.62 -5.68
CA TYR A 32 6.66 -5.26 -6.16
C TYR A 32 7.53 -4.87 -7.34
N ALA A 33 8.80 -5.32 -7.38
CA ALA A 33 9.65 -5.11 -8.55
C ALA A 33 9.15 -5.90 -9.78
N SER A 34 8.69 -7.14 -9.60
CA SER A 34 8.06 -7.93 -10.67
C SER A 34 6.75 -7.28 -11.15
N LEU A 35 5.92 -6.78 -10.24
CA LEU A 35 4.71 -6.05 -10.59
C LEU A 35 5.00 -4.74 -11.35
N GLU A 36 6.05 -3.99 -10.99
CA GLU A 36 6.46 -2.82 -11.77
C GLU A 36 6.84 -3.21 -13.20
N ASN A 37 7.58 -4.30 -13.39
CA ASN A 37 7.93 -4.82 -14.73
C ASN A 37 6.67 -5.21 -15.52
N LEU A 38 5.71 -5.88 -14.87
CA LEU A 38 4.40 -6.18 -15.44
C LEU A 38 3.70 -4.90 -15.92
N CYS A 39 3.58 -3.91 -15.04
CA CYS A 39 2.88 -2.64 -15.33
C CYS A 39 3.59 -1.79 -16.40
N MET A 40 4.90 -1.92 -16.53
CA MET A 40 5.72 -1.22 -17.53
C MET A 40 5.80 -1.96 -18.88
N SER A 41 5.20 -3.15 -19.00
CA SER A 41 5.20 -3.95 -20.22
C SER A 41 4.43 -3.28 -21.35
N ASN A 42 4.90 -3.46 -22.58
CA ASN A 42 4.32 -2.83 -23.77
C ASN A 42 3.12 -3.59 -24.36
N ASP A 43 2.95 -4.86 -23.98
CA ASP A 43 1.86 -5.72 -24.45
C ASP A 43 1.58 -6.85 -23.45
N ASP A 44 0.45 -7.54 -23.65
CA ASP A 44 -0.03 -8.59 -22.78
C ASP A 44 0.91 -9.81 -22.69
N ALA A 45 1.64 -10.11 -23.75
CA ALA A 45 2.57 -11.23 -23.75
C ALA A 45 3.83 -10.96 -22.92
N ALA A 46 4.31 -9.72 -22.95
CA ALA A 46 5.41 -9.28 -22.08
C ALA A 46 4.95 -9.17 -20.62
N ALA A 47 3.75 -8.63 -20.37
CA ALA A 47 3.17 -8.50 -19.04
C ALA A 47 2.94 -9.88 -18.39
N ALA A 48 2.44 -10.84 -19.16
CA ALA A 48 2.13 -12.19 -18.67
C ALA A 48 3.33 -12.91 -18.04
N GLN A 49 4.55 -12.61 -18.45
CA GLN A 49 5.77 -13.21 -17.91
C GLN A 49 6.06 -12.82 -16.45
N PHE A 50 5.42 -11.75 -15.95
CA PHE A 50 5.54 -11.27 -14.58
C PHE A 50 4.24 -11.48 -13.76
N ASP A 51 3.26 -12.15 -14.38
CA ASP A 51 1.93 -12.31 -13.78
C ASP A 51 1.76 -13.72 -13.17
N PRO A 52 1.67 -13.84 -11.84
CA PRO A 52 1.55 -15.14 -11.17
C PRO A 52 0.25 -15.88 -11.48
N GLU A 53 -0.69 -15.28 -12.22
CA GLU A 53 -1.90 -15.96 -12.68
C GLU A 53 -1.82 -16.41 -14.17
N LYS A 54 -0.75 -16.03 -14.87
CA LYS A 54 -0.58 -16.30 -16.30
C LYS A 54 0.71 -17.05 -16.65
N ASP A 55 1.66 -17.08 -15.71
CA ASP A 55 2.97 -17.69 -15.90
C ASP A 55 3.34 -18.57 -14.68
N ASP A 56 3.79 -19.79 -14.95
CA ASP A 56 4.07 -20.76 -13.90
C ASP A 56 5.32 -20.38 -13.09
N ASP A 57 6.35 -19.81 -13.73
CA ASP A 57 7.59 -19.38 -13.05
C ASP A 57 7.29 -18.17 -12.14
N ALA A 58 6.48 -17.20 -12.62
CA ALA A 58 6.03 -16.09 -11.81
C ALA A 58 5.13 -16.54 -10.63
N ALA A 59 4.31 -17.58 -10.84
CA ALA A 59 3.51 -18.17 -9.77
C ALA A 59 4.37 -18.85 -8.69
N GLU A 60 5.43 -19.57 -9.10
CA GLU A 60 6.37 -20.19 -8.17
C GLU A 60 7.16 -19.14 -7.39
N GLU A 61 7.61 -18.08 -8.05
CA GLU A 61 8.26 -16.92 -7.40
C GLU A 61 7.34 -16.26 -6.37
N ALA A 62 6.10 -15.95 -6.74
CA ALA A 62 5.12 -15.32 -5.86
C ALA A 62 4.85 -16.17 -4.61
N ALA A 63 4.63 -17.48 -4.80
CA ALA A 63 4.40 -18.42 -3.69
C ALA A 63 5.62 -18.53 -2.75
N ALA A 64 6.83 -18.59 -3.30
CA ALA A 64 8.06 -18.66 -2.51
C ALA A 64 8.29 -17.40 -1.68
N VAL A 65 8.19 -16.21 -2.28
CA VAL A 65 8.36 -14.93 -1.57
C VAL A 65 7.26 -14.76 -0.51
N ALA A 66 6.01 -15.10 -0.82
CA ALA A 66 4.91 -15.04 0.14
C ALA A 66 5.16 -15.98 1.34
N ALA A 67 5.67 -17.20 1.10
CA ALA A 67 6.00 -18.14 2.17
C ALA A 67 7.07 -17.56 3.12
N PHE A 68 8.13 -16.95 2.58
CA PHE A 68 9.12 -16.25 3.40
C PHE A 68 8.51 -15.04 4.12
N ALA A 69 7.73 -14.22 3.42
CA ALA A 69 7.09 -13.04 4.01
C ALA A 69 6.14 -13.39 5.16
N GLN A 70 5.43 -14.51 5.11
CA GLN A 70 4.52 -14.97 6.17
C GLN A 70 5.24 -15.53 7.40
N ASN A 71 6.44 -16.04 7.26
CA ASN A 71 7.16 -16.67 8.34
C ASN A 71 8.06 -15.67 9.09
N PRO A 72 7.76 -15.33 10.37
CA PRO A 72 8.59 -14.41 11.14
C PRO A 72 10.01 -14.94 11.44
N ASP A 73 10.24 -16.25 11.35
CA ASP A 73 11.57 -16.84 11.48
C ASP A 73 12.42 -16.61 10.22
N ASP A 74 11.78 -16.36 9.06
CA ASP A 74 12.48 -16.08 7.81
C ASP A 74 12.71 -14.58 7.59
N ILE A 75 11.73 -13.74 7.94
CA ILE A 75 11.89 -12.28 7.87
C ILE A 75 11.09 -11.57 8.96
N SER A 76 11.77 -10.68 9.69
CA SER A 76 11.17 -9.86 10.73
C SER A 76 12.00 -8.60 11.00
N MET A 77 11.40 -7.61 11.64
CA MET A 77 12.09 -6.40 12.12
C MET A 77 12.15 -6.39 13.64
N GLU A 78 13.33 -6.01 14.16
CA GLU A 78 13.51 -5.68 15.57
C GLU A 78 13.88 -4.20 15.72
N PHE A 79 13.48 -3.62 16.85
CA PHE A 79 13.71 -2.22 17.23
C PHE A 79 14.50 -2.16 18.54
N PRO A 80 15.83 -2.41 18.51
CA PRO A 80 16.64 -2.59 19.71
C PRO A 80 16.93 -1.28 20.48
N GLY A 81 16.68 -0.14 19.86
CA GLY A 81 16.86 1.18 20.47
C GLY A 81 16.18 2.29 19.70
N GLU A 82 16.31 3.51 20.17
CA GLU A 82 15.75 4.68 19.50
C GLU A 82 16.38 4.85 18.11
N ASN A 83 15.53 4.93 17.08
CA ASN A 83 15.93 5.03 15.67
C ASN A 83 16.82 3.87 15.18
N GLN A 84 16.81 2.75 15.89
CA GLN A 84 17.58 1.56 15.52
C GLN A 84 16.64 0.46 15.03
N VAL A 85 16.98 -0.11 13.88
CA VAL A 85 16.23 -1.20 13.25
C VAL A 85 17.20 -2.31 12.85
N CYS A 86 16.82 -3.55 13.09
CA CYS A 86 17.46 -4.72 12.52
C CYS A 86 16.45 -5.50 11.69
N LEU A 87 16.72 -5.65 10.40
CA LEU A 87 15.97 -6.55 9.54
C LEU A 87 16.61 -7.95 9.62
N HIS A 88 15.95 -8.87 10.31
CA HIS A 88 16.35 -10.27 10.35
C HIS A 88 15.89 -10.98 9.09
N VAL A 89 16.81 -11.69 8.43
CA VAL A 89 16.52 -12.51 7.25
C VAL A 89 17.24 -13.85 7.43
N SER A 90 16.53 -14.96 7.31
CA SER A 90 17.09 -16.30 7.44
C SER A 90 18.13 -16.60 6.35
N ASP A 91 19.04 -17.54 6.63
CA ASP A 91 20.02 -17.99 5.64
C ASP A 91 19.34 -18.60 4.40
N ALA A 92 18.19 -19.26 4.58
CA ALA A 92 17.41 -19.83 3.50
C ALA A 92 16.86 -18.74 2.56
N TYR A 93 16.28 -17.67 3.13
CA TYR A 93 15.77 -16.58 2.30
C TYR A 93 16.90 -15.79 1.66
N GLN A 94 18.03 -15.58 2.35
CA GLN A 94 19.20 -14.92 1.74
C GLN A 94 19.75 -15.73 0.56
N ALA A 95 19.83 -17.06 0.67
CA ALA A 95 20.27 -17.92 -0.42
C ALA A 95 19.32 -17.85 -1.62
N TYR A 96 18.01 -17.93 -1.39
CA TYR A 96 16.98 -17.77 -2.42
C TYR A 96 17.07 -16.38 -3.09
N ALA A 97 17.15 -15.30 -2.31
CA ALA A 97 17.28 -13.96 -2.84
C ALA A 97 18.54 -13.76 -3.70
N ALA A 98 19.66 -14.38 -3.30
CA ALA A 98 20.90 -14.34 -4.08
C ALA A 98 20.78 -15.10 -5.40
N GLU A 99 20.10 -16.24 -5.43
CA GLU A 99 19.82 -17.01 -6.65
C GLU A 99 18.94 -16.22 -7.61
N MET A 100 17.88 -15.59 -7.08
CA MET A 100 16.92 -14.79 -7.86
C MET A 100 17.43 -13.39 -8.20
N GLY A 101 18.54 -12.94 -7.60
CA GLY A 101 19.12 -11.62 -7.83
C GLY A 101 18.34 -10.49 -7.16
N TYR A 102 17.61 -10.75 -6.08
CA TYR A 102 16.87 -9.70 -5.37
C TYR A 102 17.80 -8.72 -4.67
N THR A 103 17.44 -7.43 -4.71
CA THR A 103 18.21 -6.34 -4.10
C THR A 103 17.53 -5.74 -2.87
N ALA A 104 16.23 -6.01 -2.69
CA ALA A 104 15.44 -5.50 -1.56
C ALA A 104 14.51 -6.58 -1.03
N TYR A 105 14.43 -6.68 0.29
CA TYR A 105 13.53 -7.59 1.00
C TYR A 105 12.23 -6.92 1.43
N LEU A 106 12.24 -5.59 1.52
CA LEU A 106 11.08 -4.80 1.96
C LEU A 106 10.91 -3.57 1.08
N ASP A 107 9.64 -3.20 0.85
CA ASP A 107 9.27 -1.97 0.15
C ASP A 107 7.90 -1.49 0.63
N PHE A 108 7.74 -0.21 0.88
CA PHE A 108 6.45 0.41 1.16
C PHE A 108 5.57 0.51 -0.09
N PHE A 109 6.17 0.54 -1.26
CA PHE A 109 5.56 0.63 -2.59
C PHE A 109 4.35 1.59 -2.63
N TRP A 110 3.14 1.06 -2.83
CA TRP A 110 1.91 1.83 -2.92
C TRP A 110 1.48 2.49 -1.59
N MET A 111 1.90 1.95 -0.44
CA MET A 111 1.61 2.50 0.89
C MET A 111 2.42 3.77 1.21
N LYS A 112 3.56 3.98 0.55
CA LYS A 112 4.54 5.03 0.86
C LYS A 112 3.92 6.42 1.01
N ASN A 113 2.99 6.78 0.13
CA ASN A 113 2.43 8.12 0.13
C ASN A 113 1.49 8.40 1.30
N ALA A 114 0.91 7.39 1.94
CA ALA A 114 0.16 7.56 3.19
C ALA A 114 1.07 8.11 4.31
N PHE A 115 2.25 7.52 4.47
CA PHE A 115 3.24 7.95 5.45
C PHE A 115 3.83 9.32 5.12
N LEU A 116 4.13 9.59 3.85
CA LEU A 116 4.65 10.89 3.41
C LEU A 116 3.64 12.01 3.63
N ILE A 117 2.37 11.79 3.39
CA ILE A 117 1.31 12.78 3.61
C ILE A 117 1.17 13.09 5.10
N ASP A 118 1.21 12.09 5.96
CA ASP A 118 1.18 12.31 7.41
C ASP A 118 2.40 13.10 7.89
N TYR A 119 3.60 12.73 7.44
CA TYR A 119 4.82 13.46 7.74
C TYR A 119 4.74 14.94 7.28
N LEU A 120 4.27 15.19 6.05
CA LEU A 120 4.10 16.54 5.54
C LEU A 120 3.04 17.31 6.33
N ALA A 121 1.94 16.67 6.72
CA ALA A 121 0.89 17.27 7.53
C ALA A 121 1.43 17.72 8.89
N ASP A 122 2.17 16.86 9.56
CA ASP A 122 2.75 17.15 10.87
C ASP A 122 3.83 18.24 10.78
N THR A 123 4.65 18.22 9.73
CA THR A 123 5.65 19.25 9.47
C THR A 123 4.99 20.62 9.27
N ILE A 124 3.95 20.68 8.42
CA ILE A 124 3.23 21.92 8.12
C ILE A 124 2.51 22.47 9.35
N ARG A 125 1.92 21.58 10.17
CA ARG A 125 1.32 21.96 11.46
C ARG A 125 2.36 22.48 12.44
N GLY A 126 3.53 21.86 12.50
CA GLY A 126 4.66 22.30 13.32
C GLY A 126 5.14 23.72 12.98
N GLU A 127 5.02 24.13 11.72
CA GLU A 127 5.28 25.48 11.23
C GLU A 127 4.13 26.48 11.50
N GLY A 128 3.04 26.03 12.15
CA GLY A 128 1.91 26.87 12.56
C GLY A 128 0.78 26.99 11.53
N TYR A 129 0.81 26.25 10.44
CA TYR A 129 -0.28 26.23 9.47
C TYR A 129 -1.38 25.24 9.91
N GLN A 130 -2.59 25.74 10.10
CA GLN A 130 -3.72 24.97 10.62
C GLN A 130 -4.82 24.73 9.58
N LEU A 131 -4.68 25.24 8.38
CA LEU A 131 -5.67 25.12 7.32
C LEU A 131 -5.01 24.65 6.03
N GLY A 132 -5.61 23.66 5.39
CA GLY A 132 -5.15 23.16 4.10
C GLY A 132 -5.55 21.72 3.85
N ILE A 133 -5.31 21.29 2.63
CA ILE A 133 -5.46 19.90 2.21
C ILE A 133 -4.15 19.47 1.54
N ILE A 134 -3.63 18.32 1.95
CA ILE A 134 -2.53 17.64 1.29
C ILE A 134 -3.13 16.40 0.65
N SER A 135 -2.86 16.16 -0.61
CA SER A 135 -3.36 14.98 -1.33
C SER A 135 -2.32 14.39 -2.24
N SER A 136 -2.38 13.08 -2.43
CA SER A 136 -1.67 12.37 -3.47
C SER A 136 -2.63 11.89 -4.56
N LYS A 137 -2.09 11.60 -5.74
CA LYS A 137 -2.91 11.10 -6.86
C LYS A 137 -3.34 9.65 -6.69
N ASP A 138 -2.70 8.92 -5.78
CA ASP A 138 -2.93 7.51 -5.48
C ASP A 138 -3.89 7.29 -4.30
N GLY A 139 -4.74 8.30 -4.01
CA GLY A 139 -5.90 8.12 -3.15
C GLY A 139 -5.72 8.53 -1.68
N PHE A 140 -4.64 9.20 -1.30
CA PHE A 140 -4.45 9.66 0.08
C PHE A 140 -4.72 11.15 0.21
N VAL A 141 -5.52 11.54 1.20
CA VAL A 141 -5.86 12.94 1.49
C VAL A 141 -5.78 13.21 2.98
N ARG A 142 -5.17 14.33 3.35
CA ARG A 142 -5.12 14.85 4.72
C ARG A 142 -5.64 16.27 4.74
N CYS A 143 -6.79 16.50 5.38
CA CYS A 143 -7.29 17.83 5.71
C CYS A 143 -6.70 18.26 7.06
N LEU A 144 -6.14 19.47 7.11
CA LEU A 144 -5.46 20.01 8.30
C LEU A 144 -6.36 20.86 9.17
N ASP A 145 -7.58 21.19 8.74
CA ASP A 145 -8.45 22.14 9.42
C ASP A 145 -8.90 21.63 10.78
N GLU A 146 -8.27 22.12 11.83
CA GLU A 146 -8.63 21.82 13.22
C GLU A 146 -9.75 22.74 13.78
N THR A 147 -10.14 23.77 13.02
CA THR A 147 -11.18 24.72 13.47
C THR A 147 -12.57 24.15 13.31
N GLY A 148 -12.80 23.30 12.32
CA GLY A 148 -14.12 22.79 11.96
C GLY A 148 -15.08 23.87 11.42
N GLU A 149 -14.56 25.04 11.05
CA GLU A 149 -15.36 26.16 10.56
C GLU A 149 -15.64 26.09 9.07
N LYS A 150 -14.90 25.21 8.35
CA LYS A 150 -15.03 25.07 6.90
C LYS A 150 -15.57 23.71 6.53
N GLU A 151 -16.48 23.71 5.57
CA GLU A 151 -16.94 22.51 4.90
C GLU A 151 -16.05 22.20 3.71
N TYR A 152 -15.68 20.96 3.58
CA TYR A 152 -14.86 20.40 2.49
C TYR A 152 -15.64 19.37 1.72
N GLN A 153 -15.19 19.11 0.50
CA GLN A 153 -15.82 18.16 -0.40
C GLN A 153 -14.79 17.15 -0.89
N TYR A 154 -15.16 15.87 -0.86
CA TYR A 154 -14.40 14.80 -1.46
C TYR A 154 -15.29 14.06 -2.48
N PRO A 155 -14.93 14.07 -3.78
CA PRO A 155 -15.72 13.40 -4.81
C PRO A 155 -15.62 11.89 -4.64
N LEU A 156 -16.76 11.23 -4.72
CA LEU A 156 -16.85 9.77 -4.71
C LEU A 156 -16.91 9.27 -6.16
N TYR A 157 -15.97 8.41 -6.52
CA TYR A 157 -15.89 7.82 -7.84
C TYR A 157 -16.28 6.35 -7.80
N HIS A 158 -16.80 5.85 -8.91
CA HIS A 158 -17.19 4.47 -9.12
C HIS A 158 -16.82 4.05 -10.54
N LEU A 159 -16.30 2.82 -10.68
CA LEU A 159 -16.06 2.21 -11.99
C LEU A 159 -17.35 1.59 -12.51
N SER A 160 -17.89 2.13 -13.61
CA SER A 160 -19.05 1.61 -14.31
C SER A 160 -18.64 1.10 -15.70
N GLY A 161 -18.52 -0.20 -15.86
CA GLY A 161 -17.89 -0.77 -17.05
C GLY A 161 -16.43 -0.37 -17.13
N ASN A 162 -16.04 0.37 -18.19
CA ASN A 162 -14.68 0.89 -18.38
C ASN A 162 -14.59 2.42 -18.13
N GLU A 163 -15.61 3.04 -17.56
CA GLU A 163 -15.64 4.48 -17.30
C GLU A 163 -15.70 4.79 -15.81
N ILE A 164 -14.85 5.71 -15.38
CA ILE A 164 -14.89 6.25 -14.02
C ILE A 164 -15.95 7.34 -13.98
N GLN A 165 -16.97 7.16 -13.17
CA GLN A 165 -18.09 8.07 -13.02
C GLN A 165 -18.12 8.65 -11.61
N SER A 166 -18.55 9.90 -11.47
CA SER A 166 -18.84 10.48 -10.16
C SER A 166 -20.14 9.89 -9.63
N HIS A 167 -20.07 9.30 -8.43
CA HIS A 167 -21.23 8.70 -7.76
C HIS A 167 -21.84 9.61 -6.70
N GLY A 168 -21.12 10.66 -6.32
CA GLY A 168 -21.56 11.61 -5.30
C GLY A 168 -20.40 12.42 -4.74
N THR A 169 -20.66 13.04 -3.61
CA THR A 169 -19.66 13.85 -2.89
C THR A 169 -19.84 13.63 -1.39
N MET A 170 -18.76 13.29 -0.72
CA MET A 170 -18.71 13.28 0.73
C MET A 170 -18.44 14.70 1.22
N MET A 171 -19.35 15.24 2.05
CA MET A 171 -19.18 16.52 2.73
C MET A 171 -18.61 16.27 4.13
N TYR A 172 -17.62 17.06 4.54
CA TYR A 172 -17.02 16.89 5.87
C TYR A 172 -16.49 18.22 6.42
N GLU A 173 -16.39 18.30 7.74
CA GLU A 173 -15.81 19.39 8.49
C GLU A 173 -14.64 18.87 9.33
N GLY A 174 -13.73 19.76 9.70
CA GLY A 174 -12.61 19.48 10.59
C GLY A 174 -11.52 18.61 9.98
N PRO A 175 -10.56 18.17 10.79
CA PRO A 175 -9.47 17.35 10.30
C PRO A 175 -10.00 15.99 9.85
N LYS A 176 -9.54 15.55 8.66
CA LYS A 176 -9.87 14.24 8.11
C LYS A 176 -8.66 13.66 7.39
N SER A 177 -8.48 12.36 7.57
CA SER A 177 -7.69 11.53 6.69
C SER A 177 -8.65 10.72 5.83
N ILE A 178 -8.39 10.65 4.54
CA ILE A 178 -9.17 9.85 3.59
C ILE A 178 -8.19 8.94 2.85
N VAL A 179 -8.53 7.66 2.78
CA VAL A 179 -7.83 6.64 2.01
C VAL A 179 -8.80 6.05 1.00
N PHE A 180 -8.44 6.15 -0.27
CA PHE A 180 -9.22 5.62 -1.37
C PHE A 180 -8.46 4.46 -2.01
N PHE A 181 -8.92 3.24 -1.73
CA PHE A 181 -8.48 2.04 -2.45
C PHE A 181 -9.30 1.89 -3.71
N HIS A 182 -8.66 1.52 -4.81
CA HIS A 182 -9.36 1.25 -6.08
C HIS A 182 -8.64 0.18 -6.88
N ALA A 183 -9.39 -0.78 -7.42
CA ALA A 183 -8.88 -1.89 -8.22
C ALA A 183 -8.85 -1.54 -9.72
N TYR A 184 -8.65 -0.28 -10.08
CA TYR A 184 -8.58 0.22 -11.44
C TYR A 184 -7.69 1.46 -11.50
N GLN A 185 -7.18 1.77 -12.68
CA GLN A 185 -6.38 2.96 -12.89
C GLN A 185 -7.26 4.22 -12.83
N ALA A 186 -7.19 4.97 -11.75
CA ALA A 186 -8.02 6.17 -11.52
C ALA A 186 -7.53 7.44 -12.23
N GLY A 187 -6.53 7.34 -13.09
CA GLY A 187 -6.01 8.46 -13.88
C GLY A 187 -4.56 8.27 -14.29
N SER A 188 -4.11 9.03 -15.29
CA SER A 188 -2.69 9.14 -15.62
C SER A 188 -1.99 9.87 -14.47
N PRO A 189 -0.98 9.41 -13.81
CA PRO A 189 0.25 8.76 -14.27
C PRO A 189 0.64 7.49 -13.51
N ASP A 190 -0.27 6.85 -12.82
CA ASP A 190 0.08 5.67 -11.99
C ASP A 190 0.09 4.37 -12.81
N THR A 191 0.45 4.47 -14.11
CA THR A 191 0.54 3.35 -15.04
C THR A 191 1.50 2.27 -14.59
N TYR A 192 2.47 2.59 -13.74
CA TYR A 192 3.44 1.62 -13.20
C TYR A 192 2.91 0.79 -12.01
N ARG A 193 1.66 1.03 -11.60
CA ARG A 193 1.03 0.31 -10.49
C ARG A 193 -0.16 -0.55 -10.91
N TYR A 194 -0.69 -0.32 -12.11
CA TYR A 194 -1.87 -1.00 -12.63
C TYR A 194 -1.61 -1.46 -14.05
N TYR A 195 -2.07 -2.65 -14.38
CA TYR A 195 -2.06 -3.16 -15.73
C TYR A 195 -3.41 -3.70 -16.11
N GLN A 196 -3.94 -3.28 -17.24
CA GLN A 196 -5.18 -3.83 -17.80
C GLN A 196 -4.87 -4.61 -19.05
N TYR A 197 -5.14 -5.90 -19.01
CA TYR A 197 -5.07 -6.78 -20.17
C TYR A 197 -6.17 -6.46 -21.19
N GLN A 198 -5.96 -6.85 -22.45
CA GLN A 198 -6.96 -6.67 -23.52
C GLN A 198 -8.28 -7.42 -23.25
N ASP A 199 -8.24 -8.50 -22.46
CA ASP A 199 -9.43 -9.23 -22.02
C ASP A 199 -10.20 -8.53 -20.88
N GLY A 200 -9.71 -7.37 -20.41
CA GLY A 200 -10.28 -6.60 -19.32
C GLY A 200 -9.78 -6.98 -17.93
N THR A 201 -8.98 -8.04 -17.81
CA THR A 201 -8.37 -8.43 -16.51
C THR A 201 -7.47 -7.30 -16.01
N MET A 202 -7.62 -6.92 -14.74
CA MET A 202 -6.81 -5.89 -14.08
C MET A 202 -5.80 -6.53 -13.14
N ARG A 203 -4.60 -5.98 -13.08
CA ARG A 203 -3.63 -6.23 -12.02
C ARG A 203 -3.42 -4.95 -11.22
N THR A 204 -3.32 -5.10 -9.91
CA THR A 204 -3.34 -4.01 -8.93
C THR A 204 -2.10 -4.09 -8.02
N PRO A 205 -1.74 -3.00 -7.32
CA PRO A 205 -0.62 -3.01 -6.39
C PRO A 205 -0.90 -3.73 -5.06
N TYR A 206 -2.11 -4.23 -4.84
CA TYR A 206 -2.57 -4.76 -3.56
C TYR A 206 -2.24 -6.24 -3.40
N LEU A 207 -0.93 -6.56 -3.50
CA LEU A 207 -0.46 -7.92 -3.29
C LEU A 207 -0.69 -8.37 -1.85
N SER A 208 -1.20 -9.59 -1.69
CA SER A 208 -1.35 -10.22 -0.39
C SER A 208 -0.09 -11.00 0.00
N ALA A 209 0.35 -10.83 1.24
CA ALA A 209 1.43 -11.64 1.78
C ALA A 209 1.04 -13.12 1.97
N SER A 210 -0.25 -13.48 1.84
CA SER A 210 -0.70 -14.88 1.97
C SER A 210 -0.28 -15.76 0.80
N ASP A 211 -0.19 -15.21 -0.41
CA ASP A 211 0.11 -15.98 -1.64
C ASP A 211 0.88 -15.19 -2.71
N GLY A 212 1.20 -13.92 -2.45
CA GLY A 212 1.93 -13.04 -3.37
C GLY A 212 1.11 -12.51 -4.55
N LYS A 213 -0.22 -12.71 -4.56
CA LYS A 213 -1.11 -12.26 -5.62
C LYS A 213 -1.92 -11.03 -5.22
N ASP A 214 -2.47 -10.32 -6.20
CA ASP A 214 -3.35 -9.21 -5.92
C ASP A 214 -4.77 -9.66 -5.58
N HIS A 215 -5.27 -9.14 -4.46
CA HIS A 215 -6.63 -9.41 -3.98
C HIS A 215 -7.33 -8.10 -3.65
N THR A 216 -8.60 -7.99 -4.06
CA THR A 216 -9.45 -6.86 -3.74
C THR A 216 -10.89 -7.31 -3.49
N ALA A 217 -11.45 -6.95 -2.35
CA ALA A 217 -12.84 -7.31 -1.98
C ALA A 217 -13.89 -6.55 -2.78
N ALA A 218 -13.54 -5.40 -3.35
CA ALA A 218 -14.42 -4.53 -4.12
C ALA A 218 -13.60 -3.70 -5.11
N SER A 219 -14.26 -3.15 -6.12
CA SER A 219 -13.63 -2.25 -7.11
C SER A 219 -13.08 -1.00 -6.46
N GLU A 220 -13.75 -0.50 -5.42
CA GLU A 220 -13.33 0.66 -4.65
C GLU A 220 -13.75 0.56 -3.19
N LEU A 221 -12.94 1.14 -2.31
CA LEU A 221 -13.25 1.34 -0.90
C LEU A 221 -12.72 2.71 -0.45
N ILE A 222 -13.59 3.53 0.13
CA ILE A 222 -13.19 4.81 0.74
C ILE A 222 -13.31 4.67 2.25
N VAL A 223 -12.19 4.89 2.92
CA VAL A 223 -12.12 4.90 4.39
C VAL A 223 -11.67 6.28 4.85
N TYR A 224 -12.21 6.74 5.96
CA TYR A 224 -11.83 8.02 6.52
C TYR A 224 -11.78 8.00 8.05
N SER A 225 -10.94 8.87 8.60
CA SER A 225 -10.83 9.06 10.06
C SER A 225 -10.72 10.56 10.39
N GLY A 226 -11.29 10.97 11.51
CA GLY A 226 -11.08 12.30 12.12
C GLY A 226 -9.94 12.31 13.14
N GLU A 227 -9.48 11.14 13.57
CA GLU A 227 -8.52 10.98 14.68
C GLU A 227 -7.14 10.51 14.18
N TYR A 228 -7.13 9.58 13.23
CA TYR A 228 -5.92 8.93 12.73
C TYR A 228 -5.40 9.57 11.45
N GLY A 229 -4.10 9.43 11.21
CA GLY A 229 -3.45 9.78 9.95
C GLY A 229 -3.82 8.85 8.80
N CYS A 230 -3.33 9.17 7.59
CA CYS A 230 -3.53 8.32 6.42
C CYS A 230 -2.89 6.94 6.60
N ALA A 231 -1.68 6.89 7.20
CA ALA A 231 -0.97 5.62 7.41
C ALA A 231 -1.73 4.69 8.37
N ASP A 232 -2.19 5.22 9.52
CA ASP A 232 -2.96 4.41 10.47
C ASP A 232 -4.32 3.98 9.90
N THR A 233 -5.00 4.89 9.17
CA THR A 233 -6.27 4.60 8.50
C THR A 233 -6.10 3.52 7.42
N LEU A 234 -5.00 3.60 6.64
CA LEU A 234 -4.64 2.61 5.63
C LEU A 234 -4.42 1.24 6.28
N LEU A 235 -3.54 1.17 7.29
CA LEU A 235 -3.17 -0.08 7.95
C LEU A 235 -4.37 -0.74 8.65
N ALA A 236 -5.32 0.04 9.17
CA ALA A 236 -6.54 -0.48 9.78
C ALA A 236 -7.52 -1.08 8.76
N ALA A 237 -7.55 -0.57 7.52
CA ALA A 237 -8.55 -0.96 6.53
C ALA A 237 -8.03 -1.90 5.43
N PHE A 238 -6.71 -2.01 5.28
CA PHE A 238 -6.10 -2.69 4.15
C PHE A 238 -6.43 -4.18 4.10
N PHE A 239 -6.34 -4.87 5.23
CA PHE A 239 -6.66 -6.30 5.30
C PHE A 239 -8.11 -6.60 4.93
N ASP A 240 -9.02 -5.66 5.23
CA ASP A 240 -10.42 -5.78 4.88
C ASP A 240 -10.63 -5.60 3.38
N TYR A 241 -9.85 -4.71 2.76
CA TYR A 241 -9.87 -4.50 1.32
C TYR A 241 -9.28 -5.67 0.55
N GLN A 242 -8.30 -6.37 1.11
CA GLN A 242 -7.72 -7.60 0.54
C GLN A 242 -8.56 -8.86 0.79
N ALA A 243 -9.53 -8.83 1.69
CA ALA A 243 -10.38 -9.98 1.98
C ALA A 243 -11.16 -10.43 0.73
N GLU A 244 -11.61 -11.68 0.70
CA GLU A 244 -12.43 -12.20 -0.41
C GLU A 244 -13.79 -11.49 -0.53
N SER A 245 -14.27 -10.90 0.58
CA SER A 245 -15.50 -10.10 0.62
C SER A 245 -15.50 -9.15 1.81
N LEU A 246 -16.07 -7.96 1.63
CA LEU A 246 -16.28 -7.02 2.73
C LEU A 246 -17.32 -7.59 3.71
N SER A 247 -16.95 -7.71 4.99
CA SER A 247 -17.89 -8.10 6.03
C SER A 247 -18.62 -6.86 6.59
N GLY A 248 -19.94 -7.01 6.84
CA GLY A 248 -20.74 -5.91 7.39
C GLY A 248 -20.40 -5.52 8.84
N GLU A 249 -19.50 -6.25 9.52
CA GLU A 249 -18.98 -5.89 10.84
C GLU A 249 -17.87 -4.84 10.76
N LEU A 250 -17.09 -4.84 9.68
CA LEU A 250 -15.99 -3.93 9.42
C LEU A 250 -16.43 -2.49 9.10
N LEU A 251 -17.66 -2.32 8.64
CA LEU A 251 -18.23 -1.00 8.32
C LEU A 251 -18.75 -0.25 9.58
N LYS A 252 -18.47 -0.73 10.78
CA LYS A 252 -19.00 -0.16 12.05
C LYS A 252 -17.92 0.41 12.98
N THR A 253 -16.65 0.31 12.60
CA THR A 253 -15.55 0.96 13.32
C THR A 253 -15.22 2.28 12.66
#